data_7951e1dce3c7357805843bebe0775c0a
#
_entry.id   7951e1dce3c7357805843bebe0775c0a
#
_cell.length_a   1.000
_cell.length_b   1.000
_cell.length_c   1.000
_cell.angle_alpha   90.00
_cell.angle_beta   90.00
_cell.angle_gamma   90.00
#
_symmetry.space_group_name_H-M   'P 1'
#
loop_
_entity.id
_entity.type
_entity.pdbx_description
1 polymer ?
#
loop_
_entity_poly.entity_id
_entity_poly.type
_entity_poly.pdbx_seq_one_letter_code
_entity_poly.pdbx_strand_id
1 'polypeptide(L)'
;TVIKGYIETLQSLMPESDARLQKALGSMDVQAARMEGLIADLLWLSRIESIEGERKDDQLDLVDLLAHLCDDLRTAWPDREIELVTSSSLCVLGNAAELRSAISNLIVNALKYSKAPISVKWSDTLVGPELLVEDQGRGIDAKHIPRLTERFYRVDKSRSQATGGTGLGLAIVKHVAVSHDAKLFIDSELGRGSTFRLVFPNDRAVSCDVCSTDARRADSGQ
;
A
#
# COMPACT_ATOMS: atom_id res chain seq x y z
N THR A 1 9.90 -10.34 -17.19
CA THR A 1 9.24 -10.73 -18.44
C THR A 1 10.21 -10.69 -19.62
N VAL A 2 9.83 -11.31 -20.76
CA VAL A 2 10.66 -11.42 -21.97
C VAL A 2 11.06 -10.03 -22.49
N ILE A 3 10.15 -9.05 -22.48
CA ILE A 3 10.41 -7.68 -22.94
C ILE A 3 11.52 -7.02 -22.11
N LYS A 4 11.49 -7.16 -20.80
CA LYS A 4 12.51 -6.60 -19.91
C LYS A 4 13.88 -7.24 -20.15
N GLY A 5 13.94 -8.55 -20.33
CA GLY A 5 15.17 -9.26 -20.69
C GLY A 5 15.79 -8.79 -22.02
N TYR A 6 14.95 -8.48 -23.04
CA TYR A 6 15.44 -7.88 -24.29
C TYR A 6 15.98 -6.47 -24.09
N ILE A 7 15.32 -5.65 -23.26
CA ILE A 7 15.79 -4.28 -22.96
C ILE A 7 17.13 -4.34 -22.23
N GLU A 8 17.30 -5.19 -21.22
CA GLU A 8 18.53 -5.40 -20.46
C GLU A 8 19.67 -5.91 -21.38
N THR A 9 19.35 -6.84 -22.29
CA THR A 9 20.33 -7.36 -23.27
C THR A 9 20.77 -6.25 -24.22
N LEU A 10 19.84 -5.45 -24.75
CA LEU A 10 20.18 -4.34 -25.62
C LEU A 10 21.00 -3.28 -24.90
N GLN A 11 20.68 -2.95 -23.64
CA GLN A 11 21.46 -2.01 -22.82
C GLN A 11 22.89 -2.50 -22.60
N SER A 12 23.11 -3.81 -22.41
CA SER A 12 24.43 -4.40 -22.19
C SER A 12 25.29 -4.51 -23.47
N LEU A 13 24.66 -4.61 -24.65
CA LEU A 13 25.35 -4.76 -25.93
C LEU A 13 25.71 -3.43 -26.61
N MET A 14 25.22 -2.32 -26.09
CA MET A 14 25.34 -1.03 -26.74
C MET A 14 26.49 -0.19 -26.20
N PRO A 15 27.23 0.53 -27.08
CA PRO A 15 28.25 1.49 -26.64
C PRO A 15 27.59 2.65 -25.85
N GLU A 16 28.24 3.11 -24.80
CA GLU A 16 27.79 4.23 -23.94
C GLU A 16 27.61 5.56 -24.70
N SER A 17 28.01 5.63 -25.98
CA SER A 17 28.05 6.85 -26.78
C SER A 17 26.71 7.31 -27.38
N ASP A 18 25.64 6.47 -27.37
CA ASP A 18 24.34 6.88 -27.92
C ASP A 18 23.31 7.21 -26.83
N ALA A 19 23.43 8.42 -26.28
CA ALA A 19 22.55 8.93 -25.23
C ALA A 19 21.04 8.94 -25.62
N ARG A 20 20.73 9.03 -26.93
CA ARG A 20 19.33 9.00 -27.39
C ARG A 20 18.74 7.60 -27.26
N LEU A 21 19.53 6.61 -27.60
CA LEU A 21 19.10 5.21 -27.56
C LEU A 21 19.02 4.69 -26.12
N GLN A 22 19.98 5.05 -25.27
CA GLN A 22 19.91 4.77 -23.82
C GLN A 22 18.66 5.39 -23.18
N LYS A 23 18.32 6.63 -23.53
CA LYS A 23 17.09 7.28 -23.08
C LYS A 23 15.83 6.55 -23.58
N ALA A 24 15.84 6.06 -24.83
CA ALA A 24 14.72 5.30 -25.39
C ALA A 24 14.55 3.96 -24.68
N LEU A 25 15.64 3.21 -24.47
CA LEU A 25 15.61 1.93 -23.74
C LEU A 25 15.17 2.11 -22.28
N GLY A 26 15.66 3.13 -21.57
CA GLY A 26 15.19 3.47 -20.23
C GLY A 26 13.70 3.81 -20.19
N SER A 27 13.19 4.50 -21.22
CA SER A 27 11.75 4.77 -21.34
C SER A 27 10.93 3.50 -21.58
N MET A 28 11.46 2.57 -22.37
CA MET A 28 10.82 1.26 -22.61
C MET A 28 10.79 0.41 -21.34
N ASP A 29 11.88 0.38 -20.56
CA ASP A 29 11.93 -0.35 -19.30
C ASP A 29 10.89 0.17 -18.29
N VAL A 30 10.78 1.49 -18.15
CA VAL A 30 9.74 2.12 -17.31
C VAL A 30 8.33 1.73 -17.76
N GLN A 31 8.08 1.67 -19.08
CA GLN A 31 6.76 1.26 -19.59
C GLN A 31 6.51 -0.24 -19.38
N ALA A 32 7.52 -1.08 -19.56
CA ALA A 32 7.42 -2.52 -19.31
C ALA A 32 7.10 -2.80 -17.83
N ALA A 33 7.83 -2.18 -16.90
CA ALA A 33 7.58 -2.29 -15.46
C ALA A 33 6.16 -1.82 -15.09
N ARG A 34 5.69 -0.74 -15.72
CA ARG A 34 4.32 -0.24 -15.53
C ARG A 34 3.27 -1.24 -16.00
N MET A 35 3.48 -1.87 -17.16
CA MET A 35 2.55 -2.90 -17.68
C MET A 35 2.52 -4.13 -16.78
N GLU A 36 3.67 -4.56 -16.25
CA GLU A 36 3.75 -5.64 -15.27
C GLU A 36 2.93 -5.33 -14.01
N GLY A 37 3.08 -4.12 -13.46
CA GLY A 37 2.30 -3.66 -12.32
C GLY A 37 0.79 -3.64 -12.60
N LEU A 38 0.38 -3.17 -13.79
CA LEU A 38 -1.03 -3.19 -14.20
C LEU A 38 -1.60 -4.60 -14.28
N ILE A 39 -0.86 -5.53 -14.88
CA ILE A 39 -1.28 -6.94 -15.00
C ILE A 39 -1.38 -7.58 -13.60
N ALA A 40 -0.38 -7.35 -12.75
CA ALA A 40 -0.38 -7.86 -11.38
C ALA A 40 -1.60 -7.33 -10.58
N ASP A 41 -1.87 -6.03 -10.63
CA ASP A 41 -3.01 -5.39 -9.95
C ASP A 41 -4.35 -5.95 -10.47
N LEU A 42 -4.49 -6.13 -11.79
CA LEU A 42 -5.70 -6.67 -12.40
C LEU A 42 -5.93 -8.13 -12.03
N LEU A 43 -4.89 -8.97 -12.11
CA LEU A 43 -4.98 -10.38 -11.72
C LEU A 43 -5.30 -10.51 -10.23
N TRP A 44 -4.71 -9.65 -9.39
CA TRP A 44 -4.96 -9.62 -7.97
C TRP A 44 -6.41 -9.23 -7.68
N LEU A 45 -6.91 -8.16 -8.31
CA LEU A 45 -8.30 -7.71 -8.16
C LEU A 45 -9.30 -8.77 -8.64
N SER A 46 -9.02 -9.42 -9.79
CA SER A 46 -9.85 -10.52 -10.30
C SER A 46 -9.90 -11.71 -9.35
N ARG A 47 -8.79 -12.05 -8.70
CA ARG A 47 -8.75 -13.13 -7.70
C ARG A 47 -9.63 -12.82 -6.50
N ILE A 48 -9.52 -11.62 -5.94
CA ILE A 48 -10.31 -11.23 -4.75
C ILE A 48 -11.81 -11.19 -5.09
N GLU A 49 -12.17 -10.73 -6.28
CA GLU A 49 -13.58 -10.67 -6.73
C GLU A 49 -14.17 -12.05 -7.01
N SER A 50 -13.35 -13.05 -7.32
CA SER A 50 -13.81 -14.40 -7.65
C SER A 50 -13.92 -15.34 -6.45
N ILE A 51 -13.51 -14.92 -5.25
CA ILE A 51 -13.62 -15.74 -4.04
C ILE A 51 -15.06 -15.64 -3.52
N GLU A 52 -15.98 -16.41 -4.14
CA GLU A 52 -17.28 -16.76 -3.58
C GLU A 52 -17.09 -18.01 -2.68
N GLY A 53 -16.80 -17.80 -1.39
CA GLY A 53 -16.63 -18.92 -0.46
C GLY A 53 -16.36 -18.45 0.97
N GLU A 54 -16.39 -19.37 1.93
CA GLU A 54 -16.00 -19.08 3.31
C GLU A 54 -14.59 -18.50 3.35
N ARG A 55 -14.49 -17.22 3.69
CA ARG A 55 -13.22 -16.56 3.92
C ARG A 55 -12.57 -17.21 5.14
N LYS A 56 -11.35 -17.69 4.97
CA LYS A 56 -10.50 -17.96 6.11
C LYS A 56 -9.96 -16.63 6.60
N ASP A 57 -10.60 -16.09 7.62
CA ASP A 57 -10.10 -14.95 8.34
C ASP A 57 -9.13 -15.47 9.42
N ASP A 58 -7.87 -15.11 9.29
CA ASP A 58 -6.84 -15.37 10.30
C ASP A 58 -6.80 -14.19 11.28
N GLN A 59 -6.34 -14.47 12.50
CA GLN A 59 -6.04 -13.43 13.48
C GLN A 59 -4.71 -12.78 13.12
N LEU A 60 -4.73 -11.50 12.74
CA LEU A 60 -3.57 -10.78 12.25
C LEU A 60 -3.12 -9.71 13.23
N ASP A 61 -1.88 -9.80 13.65
CA ASP A 61 -1.20 -8.71 14.34
C ASP A 61 -0.82 -7.62 13.33
N LEU A 62 -1.59 -6.52 13.35
CA LEU A 62 -1.31 -5.40 12.45
C LEU A 62 -0.09 -4.59 12.88
N VAL A 63 0.34 -4.65 14.13
CA VAL A 63 1.59 -4.00 14.58
C VAL A 63 2.78 -4.64 13.88
N ASP A 64 2.84 -5.97 13.89
CA ASP A 64 3.89 -6.75 13.23
C ASP A 64 3.85 -6.56 11.70
N LEU A 65 2.66 -6.68 11.10
CA LEU A 65 2.47 -6.45 9.67
C LEU A 65 2.94 -5.06 9.23
N LEU A 66 2.58 -4.01 9.99
CA LEU A 66 2.96 -2.62 9.69
C LEU A 66 4.46 -2.40 9.86
N ALA A 67 5.08 -2.97 10.91
CA ALA A 67 6.51 -2.88 11.13
C ALA A 67 7.28 -3.46 9.92
N HIS A 68 7.00 -4.70 9.55
CA HIS A 68 7.64 -5.34 8.39
C HIS A 68 7.41 -4.57 7.08
N LEU A 69 6.17 -4.12 6.84
CA LEU A 69 5.85 -3.38 5.63
C LEU A 69 6.55 -2.02 5.55
N CYS A 70 6.63 -1.30 6.68
CA CYS A 70 7.34 -0.03 6.73
C CYS A 70 8.85 -0.22 6.52
N ASP A 71 9.45 -1.29 7.03
CA ASP A 71 10.88 -1.59 6.85
C ASP A 71 11.19 -1.95 5.40
N ASP A 72 10.35 -2.76 4.75
CA ASP A 72 10.46 -3.05 3.31
C ASP A 72 10.39 -1.75 2.49
N LEU A 73 9.44 -0.87 2.83
CA LEU A 73 9.26 0.39 2.11
C LEU A 73 10.36 1.41 2.38
N ARG A 74 10.93 1.47 3.59
CA ARG A 74 12.12 2.28 3.91
C ARG A 74 13.32 1.83 3.08
N THR A 75 13.49 0.53 2.90
CA THR A 75 14.54 -0.04 2.04
C THR A 75 14.34 0.32 0.57
N ALA A 76 13.11 0.26 0.06
CA ALA A 76 12.79 0.59 -1.33
C ALA A 76 12.80 2.12 -1.62
N TRP A 77 12.63 2.94 -0.57
CA TRP A 77 12.56 4.41 -0.66
C TRP A 77 13.50 5.05 0.36
N PRO A 78 14.85 4.90 0.22
CA PRO A 78 15.81 5.29 1.26
C PRO A 78 15.81 6.80 1.57
N ASP A 79 15.41 7.65 0.59
CA ASP A 79 15.32 9.10 0.75
C ASP A 79 13.98 9.56 1.37
N ARG A 80 13.16 8.62 1.86
CA ARG A 80 11.81 8.90 2.35
C ARG A 80 11.67 8.47 3.80
N GLU A 81 11.08 9.34 4.61
CA GLU A 81 10.84 9.10 6.02
C GLU A 81 9.42 8.55 6.23
N ILE A 82 9.32 7.43 6.96
CA ILE A 82 8.06 6.82 7.36
C ILE A 82 8.05 6.74 8.88
N GLU A 83 7.17 7.51 9.50
CA GLU A 83 6.91 7.46 10.93
C GLU A 83 5.81 6.43 11.21
N LEU A 84 6.11 5.39 12.00
CA LEU A 84 5.13 4.40 12.44
C LEU A 84 4.83 4.61 13.93
N VAL A 85 3.57 4.83 14.25
CA VAL A 85 3.07 4.99 15.62
C VAL A 85 1.99 3.94 15.87
N THR A 86 2.21 3.08 16.85
CA THR A 86 1.24 2.04 17.23
C THR A 86 0.83 2.23 18.69
N SER A 87 -0.47 2.38 18.92
CA SER A 87 -1.06 2.52 20.25
C SER A 87 -2.18 1.50 20.54
N SER A 88 -2.51 0.65 19.55
CA SER A 88 -3.41 -0.48 19.68
C SER A 88 -2.62 -1.78 19.81
N SER A 89 -3.08 -2.67 20.68
CA SER A 89 -2.60 -4.06 20.78
C SER A 89 -3.63 -5.07 20.23
N LEU A 90 -4.63 -4.58 19.51
CA LEU A 90 -5.66 -5.44 18.92
C LEU A 90 -5.17 -6.07 17.63
N CYS A 91 -5.51 -7.34 17.46
CA CYS A 91 -5.43 -8.06 16.20
C CYS A 91 -6.72 -7.84 15.38
N VAL A 92 -6.64 -8.00 14.09
CA VAL A 92 -7.79 -7.93 13.17
C VAL A 92 -8.02 -9.30 12.53
N LEU A 93 -9.28 -9.72 12.48
CA LEU A 93 -9.69 -10.91 11.72
C LEU A 93 -9.75 -10.57 10.24
N GLY A 94 -8.91 -11.24 9.43
CA GLY A 94 -8.85 -10.95 8.01
C GLY A 94 -7.84 -11.78 7.23
N ASN A 95 -7.68 -11.45 5.96
CA ASN A 95 -6.70 -12.07 5.08
C ASN A 95 -5.41 -11.23 5.03
N ALA A 96 -4.29 -11.83 5.44
CA ALA A 96 -2.99 -11.14 5.54
C ALA A 96 -2.53 -10.55 4.19
N ALA A 97 -2.69 -11.28 3.08
CA ALA A 97 -2.26 -10.83 1.77
C ALA A 97 -3.11 -9.64 1.28
N GLU A 98 -4.42 -9.66 1.54
CA GLU A 98 -5.34 -8.58 1.20
C GLU A 98 -5.04 -7.32 2.01
N LEU A 99 -4.92 -7.44 3.33
CA LEU A 99 -4.59 -6.30 4.20
C LEU A 99 -3.21 -5.72 3.89
N ARG A 100 -2.19 -6.58 3.70
CA ARG A 100 -0.85 -6.13 3.28
C ARG A 100 -0.91 -5.34 1.98
N SER A 101 -1.66 -5.82 0.98
CA SER A 101 -1.81 -5.14 -0.32
C SER A 101 -2.50 -3.79 -0.17
N ALA A 102 -3.61 -3.72 0.57
CA ALA A 102 -4.33 -2.47 0.79
C ALA A 102 -3.47 -1.43 1.52
N ILE A 103 -2.82 -1.83 2.61
CA ILE A 103 -1.96 -0.96 3.43
C ILE A 103 -0.76 -0.47 2.60
N SER A 104 -0.10 -1.37 1.86
CA SER A 104 1.00 -1.01 0.95
C SER A 104 0.56 0.03 -0.08
N ASN A 105 -0.63 -0.12 -0.68
CA ASN A 105 -1.17 0.86 -1.63
C ASN A 105 -1.38 2.24 -0.99
N LEU A 106 -1.84 2.33 0.25
CA LEU A 106 -1.99 3.60 0.96
C LEU A 106 -0.63 4.26 1.22
N ILE A 107 0.33 3.51 1.78
CA ILE A 107 1.66 4.04 2.11
C ILE A 107 2.42 4.45 0.85
N VAL A 108 2.41 3.62 -0.21
CA VAL A 108 3.05 3.93 -1.50
C VAL A 108 2.42 5.16 -2.15
N ASN A 109 1.10 5.37 -2.03
CA ASN A 109 0.48 6.60 -2.49
C ASN A 109 1.01 7.82 -1.73
N ALA A 110 1.07 7.77 -0.41
CA ALA A 110 1.64 8.85 0.41
C ALA A 110 3.10 9.16 0.01
N LEU A 111 3.94 8.12 -0.16
CA LEU A 111 5.33 8.26 -0.61
C LEU A 111 5.47 8.89 -1.99
N LYS A 112 4.57 8.57 -2.92
CA LYS A 112 4.58 9.12 -4.30
C LYS A 112 4.17 10.58 -4.37
N TYR A 113 3.22 11.00 -3.55
CA TYR A 113 2.61 12.33 -3.67
C TYR A 113 3.09 13.36 -2.65
N SER A 114 3.77 12.94 -1.59
CA SER A 114 4.45 13.80 -0.62
C SER A 114 5.97 13.67 -0.75
N LYS A 115 6.72 14.72 -0.43
CA LYS A 115 8.17 14.70 -0.19
C LYS A 115 8.51 14.80 1.28
N ALA A 116 7.59 15.29 2.10
CA ALA A 116 7.71 15.34 3.55
C ALA A 116 7.60 13.93 4.16
N PRO A 117 7.99 13.74 5.42
CA PRO A 117 7.71 12.52 6.18
C PRO A 117 6.23 12.14 6.09
N ILE A 118 5.95 10.84 6.02
CA ILE A 118 4.59 10.32 6.09
C ILE A 118 4.38 9.68 7.45
N SER A 119 3.15 9.79 7.97
CA SER A 119 2.78 9.20 9.25
C SER A 119 1.84 8.03 9.03
N VAL A 120 2.17 6.87 9.62
CA VAL A 120 1.35 5.66 9.65
C VAL A 120 1.00 5.39 11.11
N LYS A 121 -0.30 5.42 11.43
CA LYS A 121 -0.77 5.26 12.82
C LYS A 121 -1.73 4.08 12.90
N TRP A 122 -1.54 3.24 13.91
CA TRP A 122 -2.47 2.19 14.30
C TRP A 122 -2.96 2.45 15.70
N SER A 123 -4.25 2.66 15.87
CA SER A 123 -4.84 3.08 17.16
C SER A 123 -6.27 2.57 17.35
N ASP A 124 -6.71 2.50 18.60
CA ASP A 124 -8.08 2.17 18.93
C ASP A 124 -8.94 3.45 18.93
N THR A 125 -10.14 3.33 18.40
CA THR A 125 -11.17 4.36 18.43
C THR A 125 -12.46 3.82 19.04
N LEU A 126 -13.42 4.70 19.34
CA LEU A 126 -14.73 4.29 19.88
C LEU A 126 -15.53 3.38 18.95
N VAL A 127 -15.25 3.41 17.65
CA VAL A 127 -15.96 2.62 16.62
C VAL A 127 -15.20 1.38 16.18
N GLY A 128 -13.95 1.22 16.64
CA GLY A 128 -13.06 0.11 16.34
C GLY A 128 -11.64 0.55 16.04
N PRO A 129 -10.71 -0.39 15.82
CA PRO A 129 -9.33 -0.05 15.51
C PRO A 129 -9.22 0.62 14.15
N GLU A 130 -8.31 1.58 14.04
CA GLU A 130 -8.11 2.44 12.88
C GLU A 130 -6.65 2.43 12.42
N LEU A 131 -6.46 2.19 11.12
CA LEU A 131 -5.23 2.53 10.44
C LEU A 131 -5.38 3.90 9.77
N LEU A 132 -4.47 4.80 10.08
CA LEU A 132 -4.38 6.13 9.48
C LEU A 132 -3.05 6.26 8.74
N VAL A 133 -3.10 6.72 7.48
CA VAL A 133 -1.93 7.08 6.67
C VAL A 133 -2.09 8.55 6.27
N GLU A 134 -1.16 9.38 6.71
CA GLU A 134 -1.17 10.83 6.51
C GLU A 134 0.05 11.27 5.73
N ASP A 135 -0.15 12.11 4.74
CA ASP A 135 0.88 12.76 3.94
C ASP A 135 0.70 14.30 3.93
N GLN A 136 1.81 15.01 3.81
CA GLN A 136 1.86 16.46 3.64
C GLN A 136 2.17 16.85 2.17
N GLY A 137 1.59 16.09 1.23
CA GLY A 137 1.80 16.31 -0.18
C GLY A 137 0.94 17.42 -0.76
N ARG A 138 0.73 17.35 -2.06
CA ARG A 138 -0.03 18.36 -2.81
C ARG A 138 -1.53 18.41 -2.47
N GLY A 139 -2.05 17.42 -1.76
CA GLY A 139 -3.47 17.27 -1.51
C GLY A 139 -4.30 16.97 -2.77
N ILE A 140 -5.61 16.83 -2.59
CA ILE A 140 -6.57 16.44 -3.62
C ILE A 140 -7.75 17.40 -3.58
N ASP A 141 -8.16 17.91 -4.73
CA ASP A 141 -9.35 18.74 -4.86
C ASP A 141 -10.61 17.91 -4.51
N ALA A 142 -11.50 18.47 -3.70
CA ALA A 142 -12.71 17.80 -3.19
C ALA A 142 -13.57 17.14 -4.28
N LYS A 143 -13.61 17.71 -5.49
CA LYS A 143 -14.35 17.15 -6.63
C LYS A 143 -13.85 15.78 -7.09
N HIS A 144 -12.58 15.44 -6.77
CA HIS A 144 -11.98 14.18 -7.16
C HIS A 144 -12.16 13.08 -6.09
N ILE A 145 -12.36 13.46 -4.81
CA ILE A 145 -12.42 12.51 -3.69
C ILE A 145 -13.43 11.38 -3.92
N PRO A 146 -14.69 11.64 -4.34
CA PRO A 146 -15.67 10.56 -4.55
C PRO A 146 -15.28 9.54 -5.61
N ARG A 147 -14.36 9.93 -6.51
CA ARG A 147 -13.95 9.13 -7.66
C ARG A 147 -12.61 8.43 -7.49
N LEU A 148 -11.87 8.73 -6.44
CA LEU A 148 -10.51 8.22 -6.23
C LEU A 148 -10.44 6.68 -6.18
N THR A 149 -11.51 6.03 -5.76
CA THR A 149 -11.63 4.58 -5.67
C THR A 149 -12.22 3.93 -6.94
N GLU A 150 -12.53 4.72 -7.98
CA GLU A 150 -12.90 4.18 -9.29
C GLU A 150 -11.67 3.56 -9.96
N ARG A 151 -11.84 2.44 -10.65
CA ARG A 151 -10.76 1.78 -11.40
C ARG A 151 -10.21 2.70 -12.47
N PHE A 152 -8.89 2.76 -12.60
CA PHE A 152 -8.15 3.59 -13.57
C PHE A 152 -8.36 5.10 -13.40
N TYR A 153 -9.05 5.55 -12.34
CA TYR A 153 -9.23 6.96 -12.10
C TYR A 153 -7.93 7.61 -11.62
N ARG A 154 -7.65 8.78 -12.18
CA ARG A 154 -6.47 9.59 -11.83
C ARG A 154 -6.81 11.07 -11.93
N VAL A 155 -6.37 11.86 -10.95
CA VAL A 155 -6.57 13.32 -10.91
C VAL A 155 -5.85 13.99 -12.09
N ASP A 156 -4.60 13.58 -12.39
CA ASP A 156 -3.78 14.13 -13.48
C ASP A 156 -3.38 13.03 -14.46
N LYS A 157 -3.91 13.07 -15.68
CA LYS A 157 -3.52 12.18 -16.78
C LYS A 157 -2.16 12.57 -17.40
N SER A 158 -1.79 13.87 -17.39
CA SER A 158 -0.58 14.37 -18.04
C SER A 158 0.72 14.09 -17.26
N ARG A 159 0.66 14.08 -15.93
CA ARG A 159 1.80 13.73 -15.05
C ARG A 159 1.92 12.23 -14.76
N SER A 160 1.09 11.44 -15.45
CA SER A 160 1.00 10.00 -15.23
C SER A 160 2.28 9.23 -15.56
N GLN A 161 3.13 9.77 -16.43
CA GLN A 161 4.40 9.15 -16.80
C GLN A 161 5.45 9.26 -15.67
N ALA A 162 5.45 10.36 -14.92
CA ALA A 162 6.45 10.59 -13.86
C ALA A 162 6.16 9.83 -12.54
N THR A 163 4.87 9.56 -12.24
CA THR A 163 4.48 8.92 -10.97
C THR A 163 4.16 7.43 -11.06
N GLY A 164 4.13 6.85 -12.28
CA GLY A 164 4.03 5.41 -12.52
C GLY A 164 2.77 4.69 -11.98
N GLY A 165 1.75 5.41 -11.49
CA GLY A 165 0.58 4.78 -10.88
C GLY A 165 -0.36 4.15 -11.92
N THR A 166 -0.95 3.00 -11.60
CA THR A 166 -1.90 2.24 -12.42
C THR A 166 -3.33 2.81 -12.38
N GLY A 167 -3.67 3.51 -11.28
CA GLY A 167 -5.04 3.93 -10.97
C GLY A 167 -5.91 2.80 -10.40
N LEU A 168 -5.30 1.68 -10.01
CA LEU A 168 -5.98 0.54 -9.40
C LEU A 168 -5.77 0.46 -7.88
N GLY A 169 -4.70 1.04 -7.35
CA GLY A 169 -4.34 0.90 -5.93
C GLY A 169 -5.45 1.28 -4.95
N LEU A 170 -6.13 2.43 -5.14
CA LEU A 170 -7.23 2.82 -4.26
C LEU A 170 -8.52 2.02 -4.52
N ALA A 171 -8.72 1.49 -5.72
CA ALA A 171 -9.80 0.52 -5.98
C ALA A 171 -9.56 -0.80 -5.22
N ILE A 172 -8.30 -1.26 -5.15
CA ILE A 172 -7.88 -2.40 -4.34
C ILE A 172 -8.17 -2.11 -2.86
N VAL A 173 -7.73 -0.95 -2.34
CA VAL A 173 -7.99 -0.55 -0.95
C VAL A 173 -9.49 -0.58 -0.62
N LYS A 174 -10.33 0.00 -1.50
CA LYS A 174 -11.79 -0.02 -1.31
C LYS A 174 -12.35 -1.44 -1.29
N HIS A 175 -11.90 -2.30 -2.21
CA HIS A 175 -12.36 -3.68 -2.28
C HIS A 175 -12.00 -4.44 -1.00
N VAL A 176 -10.74 -4.34 -0.55
CA VAL A 176 -10.28 -4.96 0.69
C VAL A 176 -11.01 -4.39 1.90
N ALA A 177 -11.27 -3.08 1.96
CA ALA A 177 -12.09 -2.49 3.02
C ALA A 177 -13.46 -3.14 3.09
N VAL A 178 -14.19 -3.20 1.97
CA VAL A 178 -15.52 -3.81 1.91
C VAL A 178 -15.47 -5.27 2.32
N SER A 179 -14.49 -6.01 1.85
CA SER A 179 -14.34 -7.42 2.15
C SER A 179 -13.97 -7.73 3.61
N HIS A 180 -13.48 -6.75 4.36
CA HIS A 180 -13.17 -6.83 5.79
C HIS A 180 -14.18 -6.05 6.66
N ASP A 181 -15.34 -5.68 6.10
CA ASP A 181 -16.36 -4.85 6.76
C ASP A 181 -15.82 -3.51 7.27
N ALA A 182 -14.61 -3.13 6.82
CA ALA A 182 -13.96 -1.89 7.17
C ALA A 182 -14.48 -0.72 6.31
N LYS A 183 -14.33 0.49 6.84
CA LYS A 183 -14.71 1.73 6.16
C LYS A 183 -13.47 2.52 5.78
N LEU A 184 -13.38 2.92 4.51
CA LEU A 184 -12.33 3.81 4.02
C LEU A 184 -12.84 5.25 4.03
N PHE A 185 -12.13 6.13 4.75
CA PHE A 185 -12.36 7.58 4.75
C PHE A 185 -11.15 8.27 4.11
N ILE A 186 -11.44 9.33 3.36
CA ILE A 186 -10.41 10.10 2.65
C ILE A 186 -10.67 11.58 2.94
N ASP A 187 -9.75 12.22 3.65
CA ASP A 187 -9.76 13.64 3.94
C ASP A 187 -8.55 14.28 3.25
N SER A 188 -8.77 15.31 2.45
CA SER A 188 -7.68 15.97 1.73
C SER A 188 -8.02 17.40 1.37
N GLU A 189 -7.00 18.27 1.43
CA GLU A 189 -7.10 19.68 1.03
C GLU A 189 -5.90 20.04 0.14
N LEU A 190 -6.17 20.73 -0.97
CA LEU A 190 -5.11 21.16 -1.90
C LEU A 190 -4.05 22.00 -1.16
N GLY A 191 -2.79 21.59 -1.32
CA GLY A 191 -1.62 22.24 -0.73
C GLY A 191 -1.34 21.85 0.73
N ARG A 192 -2.17 21.01 1.36
CA ARG A 192 -2.00 20.58 2.76
C ARG A 192 -1.67 19.10 2.92
N GLY A 193 -2.08 18.27 1.94
CA GLY A 193 -1.85 16.84 1.99
C GLY A 193 -3.14 16.03 2.05
N SER A 194 -3.00 14.76 2.40
CA SER A 194 -4.12 13.82 2.46
C SER A 194 -4.01 12.89 3.66
N THR A 195 -5.16 12.51 4.19
CA THR A 195 -5.30 11.51 5.26
C THR A 195 -6.25 10.42 4.79
N PHE A 196 -5.75 9.18 4.78
CA PHE A 196 -6.53 7.99 4.48
C PHE A 196 -6.72 7.21 5.76
N ARG A 197 -7.97 6.90 6.12
CA ARG A 197 -8.31 6.14 7.32
C ARG A 197 -9.06 4.87 6.95
N LEU A 198 -8.59 3.74 7.46
CA LEU A 198 -9.24 2.44 7.32
C LEU A 198 -9.70 2.02 8.72
N VAL A 199 -11.00 2.08 8.96
CA VAL A 199 -11.62 1.81 10.26
C VAL A 199 -12.26 0.42 10.22
N PHE A 200 -11.78 -0.48 11.07
CA PHE A 200 -12.33 -1.82 11.22
C PHE A 200 -13.44 -1.81 12.27
N PRO A 201 -14.52 -2.57 12.09
CA PRO A 201 -15.54 -2.67 13.12
C PRO A 201 -15.04 -3.51 14.32
N ASN A 202 -15.65 -3.28 15.49
CA ASN A 202 -15.24 -3.94 16.73
C ASN A 202 -15.39 -5.47 16.70
N ASP A 203 -16.30 -6.02 15.90
CA ASP A 203 -16.48 -7.47 15.73
C ASP A 203 -15.35 -8.14 14.92
N ARG A 204 -14.57 -7.35 14.21
CA ARG A 204 -13.33 -7.78 13.55
C ARG A 204 -12.09 -7.60 14.40
N ALA A 205 -12.20 -6.95 15.55
CA ALA A 205 -11.10 -6.70 16.48
C ALA A 205 -11.08 -7.76 17.59
N VAL A 206 -9.93 -8.38 17.78
CA VAL A 206 -9.75 -9.42 18.81
C VAL A 206 -8.46 -9.14 19.59
N SER A 207 -8.39 -9.58 20.84
CA SER A 207 -7.15 -9.51 21.61
C SER A 207 -6.07 -10.36 20.95
N CYS A 208 -4.86 -9.83 20.80
CA CYS A 208 -3.74 -10.61 20.27
C CYS A 208 -3.26 -11.65 21.28
N ASP A 209 -3.48 -12.93 21.03
CA ASP A 209 -3.02 -14.03 21.92
C ASP A 209 -1.50 -14.30 21.81
N VAL A 210 -0.76 -13.52 21.01
CA VAL A 210 0.65 -13.79 20.67
C VAL A 210 1.62 -13.37 21.79
N CYS A 211 1.17 -12.66 22.83
CA CYS A 211 2.06 -12.15 23.90
C CYS A 211 2.39 -13.13 25.02
N SER A 212 1.96 -14.43 24.95
CA SER A 212 2.11 -15.38 26.08
C SER A 212 3.18 -16.46 25.90
N THR A 213 3.95 -16.48 24.80
CA THR A 213 4.92 -17.57 24.55
C THR A 213 6.34 -17.27 25.03
N ASP A 214 6.74 -16.03 25.24
CA ASP A 214 8.11 -15.71 25.70
C ASP A 214 8.29 -15.65 27.23
N ALA A 215 7.19 -15.57 27.99
CA ALA A 215 7.30 -15.54 29.49
C ALA A 215 7.49 -16.92 30.12
N ARG A 216 7.37 -18.04 29.40
CA ARG A 216 7.51 -19.41 29.96
C ARG A 216 8.87 -20.05 29.75
N ARG A 217 9.85 -19.36 29.16
CA ARG A 217 11.23 -19.89 29.00
C ARG A 217 12.22 -19.41 30.06
N ALA A 218 11.82 -18.51 30.94
CA ALA A 218 12.73 -17.97 31.96
C ALA A 218 12.66 -18.68 33.32
N ASP A 219 11.76 -19.67 33.55
CA ASP A 219 11.54 -20.26 34.87
C ASP A 219 11.80 -21.78 34.94
N SER A 220 12.61 -22.33 34.04
CA SER A 220 13.04 -23.73 34.13
C SER A 220 14.57 -23.86 34.08
N GLY A 221 15.24 -23.18 35.03
CA GLY A 221 16.69 -23.24 35.21
C GLY A 221 17.07 -23.00 36.66
N GLN A 222 16.68 -23.91 37.56
CA GLN A 222 17.35 -24.17 38.82
C GLN A 222 17.51 -25.66 39.03
#